data_bd0e2847b01d04d99faaec4603bd7af4
#
_entry.id   bd0e2847b01d04d99faaec4603bd7af4
#
_cell.length_a   1.000
_cell.length_b   1.000
_cell.length_c   1.000
_cell.angle_alpha   90.00
_cell.angle_beta   90.00
_cell.angle_gamma   90.00
#
_symmetry.space_group_name_H-M   'P 1'
#
loop_
_entity.id
_entity.type
_entity.pdbx_description
1 polymer ?
#
loop_
_entity_poly.entity_id
_entity_poly.type
_entity_poly.pdbx_seq_one_letter_code
_entity_poly.pdbx_strand_id
1 'polypeptide(L)'
;NEMSAATDEHQGHSHPYHLVDPSPWPAVGALASFLLTFGVVLYLHPDMLGEGIEPMLTSLGALVFAPGVLLVMYTMFVWWRDVIREAEVEGHHSPVVQLGLRYGMALFICSEVMFFVAFFWAFFHSSLAPSIDIGAIWPPKGILVFNPWEIPLLNTLNFHVVANLRKYEMKQNICI
;
A
#
# COMPACT_ATOMS: atom_id res chain seq x y z
N ASN A 1 -32.87 -41.42 24.27
CA ASN A 1 -31.58 -41.12 24.80
C ASN A 1 -30.50 -41.20 23.72
N GLU A 2 -30.77 -40.61 22.58
CA GLU A 2 -29.77 -40.51 21.47
C GLU A 2 -29.87 -39.08 20.94
N MET A 3 -29.24 -38.18 21.66
CA MET A 3 -29.15 -36.80 21.25
C MET A 3 -27.84 -36.20 21.77
N SER A 4 -26.73 -36.83 21.39
CA SER A 4 -25.40 -36.33 21.70
C SER A 4 -24.36 -36.97 20.78
N ALA A 5 -24.54 -36.77 19.46
CA ALA A 5 -23.52 -37.23 18.50
C ALA A 5 -23.61 -36.41 17.21
N ALA A 6 -23.54 -35.08 17.36
CA ALA A 6 -23.42 -34.20 16.21
C ALA A 6 -22.48 -33.03 16.55
N THR A 7 -21.37 -33.34 17.21
CA THR A 7 -20.29 -32.39 17.44
C THR A 7 -19.04 -32.94 16.81
N ASP A 8 -18.63 -32.27 15.72
CA ASP A 8 -17.27 -32.17 15.20
C ASP A 8 -16.55 -33.43 14.75
N GLU A 9 -16.87 -33.91 13.60
CA GLU A 9 -15.87 -34.51 12.70
C GLU A 9 -15.33 -33.48 11.70
N HIS A 10 -14.81 -32.37 12.15
CA HIS A 10 -13.82 -31.62 11.41
C HIS A 10 -12.42 -32.06 11.81
N GLN A 11 -12.18 -33.39 11.77
CA GLN A 11 -10.82 -33.92 11.66
C GLN A 11 -10.33 -33.69 10.23
N GLY A 12 -10.28 -32.42 9.84
CA GLY A 12 -9.60 -31.97 8.64
C GLY A 12 -8.11 -32.25 8.80
N HIS A 13 -7.48 -32.75 7.74
CA HIS A 13 -6.07 -32.97 7.62
C HIS A 13 -5.26 -31.89 8.35
N SER A 14 -4.49 -32.27 9.36
CA SER A 14 -3.59 -31.39 10.10
C SER A 14 -2.50 -30.88 9.13
N HIS A 15 -2.75 -29.78 8.48
CA HIS A 15 -1.76 -29.11 7.63
C HIS A 15 -1.12 -27.95 8.39
N PRO A 16 0.15 -27.61 8.10
CA PRO A 16 0.89 -26.56 8.80
C PRO A 16 0.53 -25.14 8.33
N TYR A 17 -0.48 -24.99 7.48
CA TYR A 17 -0.92 -23.69 6.96
C TYR A 17 -1.90 -23.04 7.94
N HIS A 18 -1.87 -21.69 8.00
CA HIS A 18 -2.85 -20.89 8.72
C HIS A 18 -4.06 -20.62 7.81
N LEU A 19 -5.20 -21.23 8.14
CA LEU A 19 -6.48 -20.87 7.54
C LEU A 19 -7.06 -19.74 8.38
N VAL A 20 -7.08 -18.54 7.79
CA VAL A 20 -7.55 -17.32 8.46
C VAL A 20 -9.07 -17.38 8.64
N ASP A 21 -9.55 -17.09 9.85
CA ASP A 21 -10.97 -17.01 10.13
C ASP A 21 -11.64 -15.86 9.34
N PRO A 22 -12.92 -15.99 8.97
CA PRO A 22 -13.63 -14.94 8.29
C PRO A 22 -13.62 -13.63 9.08
N SER A 23 -13.11 -12.57 8.47
CA SER A 23 -13.02 -11.25 9.08
C SER A 23 -13.72 -10.18 8.21
N PRO A 24 -14.21 -9.08 8.80
CA PRO A 24 -14.85 -8.01 8.05
C PRO A 24 -13.87 -7.10 7.31
N TRP A 25 -12.56 -7.17 7.61
CA TRP A 25 -11.57 -6.20 7.13
C TRP A 25 -11.42 -6.13 5.62
N PRO A 26 -11.47 -7.23 4.85
CA PRO A 26 -11.43 -7.16 3.39
C PRO A 26 -12.59 -6.35 2.80
N ALA A 27 -13.81 -6.54 3.31
CA ALA A 27 -14.98 -5.80 2.86
C ALA A 27 -14.91 -4.32 3.27
N VAL A 28 -14.50 -4.04 4.50
CA VAL A 28 -14.30 -2.66 4.99
C VAL A 28 -13.18 -1.98 4.20
N GLY A 29 -12.08 -2.67 3.92
CA GLY A 29 -10.98 -2.16 3.11
C GLY A 29 -11.39 -1.85 1.66
N ALA A 30 -12.23 -2.70 1.06
CA ALA A 30 -12.78 -2.46 -0.27
C ALA A 30 -13.64 -1.18 -0.29
N LEU A 31 -14.54 -1.03 0.68
CA LEU A 31 -15.37 0.18 0.82
C LEU A 31 -14.51 1.43 1.07
N ALA A 32 -13.51 1.32 1.94
CA ALA A 32 -12.58 2.40 2.25
C ALA A 32 -11.82 2.88 1.01
N SER A 33 -11.29 1.94 0.23
CA SER A 33 -10.58 2.21 -1.02
C SER A 33 -11.49 2.83 -2.07
N PHE A 34 -12.73 2.36 -2.16
CA PHE A 34 -13.74 2.96 -3.05
C PHE A 34 -14.03 4.40 -2.66
N LEU A 35 -14.31 4.66 -1.37
CA LEU A 35 -14.59 6.02 -0.88
C LEU A 35 -13.40 6.96 -1.09
N LEU A 36 -12.18 6.46 -0.90
CA LEU A 36 -10.96 7.23 -1.14
C LEU A 36 -10.82 7.59 -2.61
N THR A 37 -10.84 6.61 -3.50
CA THR A 37 -10.63 6.83 -4.94
C THR A 37 -11.75 7.66 -5.55
N PHE A 38 -13.00 7.37 -5.21
CA PHE A 38 -14.16 8.14 -5.67
C PHE A 38 -14.12 9.58 -5.14
N GLY A 39 -13.77 9.76 -3.86
CA GLY A 39 -13.60 11.09 -3.27
C GLY A 39 -12.49 11.91 -3.94
N VAL A 40 -11.37 11.27 -4.31
CA VAL A 40 -10.28 11.93 -5.08
C VAL A 40 -10.78 12.32 -6.47
N VAL A 41 -11.54 11.48 -7.16
CA VAL A 41 -12.13 11.82 -8.46
C VAL A 41 -13.06 13.02 -8.34
N LEU A 42 -13.93 13.06 -7.34
CA LEU A 42 -14.82 14.20 -7.11
C LEU A 42 -14.07 15.49 -6.73
N TYR A 43 -12.96 15.36 -6.01
CA TYR A 43 -12.10 16.51 -5.71
C TYR A 43 -11.44 17.10 -6.94
N LEU A 44 -10.99 16.24 -7.89
CA LEU A 44 -10.35 16.67 -9.13
C LEU A 44 -11.36 17.13 -10.19
N HIS A 45 -12.57 16.58 -10.17
CA HIS A 45 -13.65 16.85 -11.14
C HIS A 45 -14.96 17.11 -10.40
N PRO A 46 -15.12 18.29 -9.77
CA PRO A 46 -16.32 18.61 -8.98
C PRO A 46 -17.59 18.73 -9.83
N ASP A 47 -17.45 18.97 -11.13
CA ASP A 47 -18.50 19.04 -12.14
C ASP A 47 -19.10 17.68 -12.51
N MET A 48 -18.45 16.58 -12.15
CA MET A 48 -18.83 15.21 -12.54
C MET A 48 -20.26 14.82 -12.11
N LEU A 49 -20.72 15.32 -10.96
CA LEU A 49 -22.06 15.05 -10.42
C LEU A 49 -23.12 16.08 -10.82
N GLY A 50 -22.77 17.04 -11.68
CA GLY A 50 -23.65 18.07 -12.20
C GLY A 50 -23.57 19.42 -11.48
N GLU A 51 -24.05 20.47 -12.14
CA GLU A 51 -23.94 21.88 -11.74
C GLU A 51 -24.54 22.19 -10.36
N GLY A 52 -25.50 21.39 -9.89
CA GLY A 52 -26.14 21.60 -8.57
C GLY A 52 -25.27 21.23 -7.37
N ILE A 53 -24.32 20.30 -7.54
CA ILE A 53 -23.48 19.75 -6.45
C ILE A 53 -22.07 20.33 -6.51
N GLU A 54 -21.63 20.79 -7.67
CA GLU A 54 -20.30 21.37 -7.90
C GLU A 54 -19.88 22.44 -6.86
N PRO A 55 -20.70 23.45 -6.52
CA PRO A 55 -20.29 24.49 -5.57
C PRO A 55 -20.08 23.92 -4.16
N MET A 56 -20.82 22.88 -3.78
CA MET A 56 -20.66 22.21 -2.49
C MET A 56 -19.35 21.42 -2.46
N LEU A 57 -19.05 20.63 -3.51
CA LEU A 57 -17.80 19.86 -3.62
C LEU A 57 -16.57 20.76 -3.62
N THR A 58 -16.64 21.87 -4.36
CA THR A 58 -15.57 22.87 -4.42
C THR A 58 -15.34 23.52 -3.05
N SER A 59 -16.39 23.82 -2.29
CA SER A 59 -16.27 24.39 -0.94
C SER A 59 -15.70 23.41 0.07
N LEU A 60 -15.98 22.10 -0.06
CA LEU A 60 -15.44 21.06 0.79
C LEU A 60 -13.95 20.79 0.50
N GLY A 61 -13.49 21.01 -0.73
CA GLY A 61 -12.10 20.79 -1.13
C GLY A 61 -11.62 19.38 -0.76
N ALA A 62 -10.46 19.29 -0.09
CA ALA A 62 -9.87 18.00 0.32
C ALA A 62 -10.71 17.18 1.32
N LEU A 63 -11.69 17.78 1.98
CA LEU A 63 -12.57 17.04 2.90
C LEU A 63 -13.45 16.02 2.19
N VAL A 64 -13.62 16.12 0.87
CA VAL A 64 -14.39 15.16 0.08
C VAL A 64 -13.81 13.74 0.15
N PHE A 65 -12.49 13.59 0.13
CA PHE A 65 -11.83 12.28 0.20
C PHE A 65 -11.32 11.92 1.61
N ALA A 66 -11.37 12.85 2.56
CA ALA A 66 -10.89 12.63 3.93
C ALA A 66 -11.54 11.42 4.63
N PRO A 67 -12.86 11.16 4.52
CA PRO A 67 -13.47 9.96 5.11
C PRO A 67 -12.86 8.66 4.57
N GLY A 68 -12.56 8.61 3.26
CA GLY A 68 -11.88 7.47 2.63
C GLY A 68 -10.48 7.26 3.21
N VAL A 69 -9.68 8.33 3.34
CA VAL A 69 -8.35 8.26 3.97
C VAL A 69 -8.44 7.73 5.40
N LEU A 70 -9.32 8.30 6.21
CA LEU A 70 -9.47 7.89 7.62
C LEU A 70 -9.90 6.44 7.74
N LEU A 71 -10.83 5.98 6.90
CA LEU A 71 -11.31 4.60 6.93
C LEU A 71 -10.23 3.62 6.45
N VAL A 72 -9.41 3.98 5.44
CA VAL A 72 -8.26 3.17 5.02
C VAL A 72 -7.25 3.05 6.16
N MET A 73 -6.87 4.16 6.79
CA MET A 73 -5.93 4.14 7.92
C MET A 73 -6.45 3.32 9.10
N TYR A 74 -7.72 3.46 9.43
CA TYR A 74 -8.37 2.65 10.46
C TYR A 74 -8.33 1.16 10.11
N THR A 75 -8.72 0.79 8.89
CA THR A 75 -8.73 -0.60 8.43
C THR A 75 -7.33 -1.20 8.48
N MET A 76 -6.30 -0.48 8.00
CA MET A 76 -4.90 -0.92 8.07
C MET A 76 -4.46 -1.16 9.51
N PHE A 77 -4.73 -0.21 10.41
CA PHE A 77 -4.33 -0.32 11.81
C PHE A 77 -4.97 -1.54 12.49
N VAL A 78 -6.27 -1.74 12.33
CA VAL A 78 -6.98 -2.82 13.00
C VAL A 78 -6.62 -4.17 12.39
N TRP A 79 -6.52 -4.27 11.06
CA TRP A 79 -6.14 -5.50 10.39
C TRP A 79 -4.72 -5.94 10.77
N TRP A 80 -3.76 -5.02 10.80
CA TRP A 80 -2.40 -5.35 11.23
C TRP A 80 -2.31 -5.73 12.70
N ARG A 81 -3.10 -5.09 13.56
CA ARG A 81 -3.22 -5.48 14.97
C ARG A 81 -3.69 -6.94 15.08
N ASP A 82 -4.69 -7.34 14.30
CA ASP A 82 -5.21 -8.70 14.32
C ASP A 82 -4.16 -9.71 13.81
N VAL A 83 -3.42 -9.38 12.73
CA VAL A 83 -2.31 -10.21 12.24
C VAL A 83 -1.21 -10.41 13.29
N ILE A 84 -0.86 -9.34 14.03
CA ILE A 84 0.12 -9.43 15.12
C ILE A 84 -0.40 -10.33 16.24
N ARG A 85 -1.66 -10.21 16.60
CA ARG A 85 -2.29 -11.06 17.60
C ARG A 85 -2.28 -12.53 17.21
N GLU A 86 -2.64 -12.86 15.97
CA GLU A 86 -2.59 -14.20 15.41
C GLU A 86 -1.16 -14.80 15.47
N ALA A 87 -0.15 -13.94 15.24
CA ALA A 87 1.24 -14.36 15.27
C ALA A 87 1.77 -14.63 16.69
N GLU A 88 1.55 -13.68 17.61
CA GLU A 88 2.20 -13.65 18.92
C GLU A 88 1.37 -14.31 20.02
N VAL A 89 0.04 -14.14 19.98
CA VAL A 89 -0.86 -14.64 21.03
C VAL A 89 -1.42 -16.01 20.69
N GLU A 90 -1.85 -16.19 19.45
CA GLU A 90 -2.51 -17.42 19.00
C GLU A 90 -1.53 -18.45 18.42
N GLY A 91 -0.31 -18.02 18.08
CA GLY A 91 0.76 -18.91 17.62
C GLY A 91 0.53 -19.55 16.25
N HIS A 92 -0.33 -18.97 15.42
CA HIS A 92 -0.71 -19.49 14.10
C HIS A 92 0.41 -19.39 13.05
N HIS A 93 1.46 -18.61 13.33
CA HIS A 93 2.59 -18.46 12.41
C HIS A 93 3.61 -19.60 12.55
N SER A 94 3.23 -20.77 12.03
CA SER A 94 4.14 -21.91 11.89
C SER A 94 5.37 -21.59 11.04
N PRO A 95 6.46 -22.37 11.07
CA PRO A 95 7.63 -22.15 10.21
C PRO A 95 7.30 -22.10 8.72
N VAL A 96 6.30 -22.85 8.26
CA VAL A 96 5.84 -22.83 6.87
C VAL A 96 5.15 -21.51 6.53
N VAL A 97 4.31 -21.00 7.43
CA VAL A 97 3.66 -19.69 7.28
C VAL A 97 4.69 -18.56 7.25
N GLN A 98 5.68 -18.60 8.15
CA GLN A 98 6.77 -17.61 8.17
C GLN A 98 7.59 -17.63 6.87
N LEU A 99 7.86 -18.81 6.32
CA LEU A 99 8.54 -18.95 5.04
C LEU A 99 7.69 -18.34 3.90
N GLY A 100 6.38 -18.60 3.88
CA GLY A 100 5.44 -18.02 2.93
C GLY A 100 5.42 -16.49 3.00
N LEU A 101 5.40 -15.90 4.20
CA LEU A 101 5.46 -14.45 4.40
C LEU A 101 6.78 -13.85 3.90
N ARG A 102 7.92 -14.55 4.09
CA ARG A 102 9.22 -14.09 3.55
C ARG A 102 9.24 -14.09 2.02
N TYR A 103 8.70 -15.14 1.38
CA TYR A 103 8.55 -15.16 -0.08
C TYR A 103 7.59 -14.07 -0.58
N GLY A 104 6.48 -13.84 0.12
CA GLY A 104 5.56 -12.75 -0.19
C GLY A 104 6.26 -11.39 -0.15
N MET A 105 7.08 -11.13 0.88
CA MET A 105 7.87 -9.91 0.97
C MET A 105 8.91 -9.79 -0.15
N ALA A 106 9.60 -10.88 -0.51
CA ALA A 106 10.56 -10.88 -1.60
C ALA A 106 9.88 -10.57 -2.95
N LEU A 107 8.73 -11.16 -3.21
CA LEU A 107 7.93 -10.86 -4.41
C LEU A 107 7.42 -9.42 -4.43
N PHE A 108 7.00 -8.89 -3.28
CA PHE A 108 6.61 -7.49 -3.15
C PHE A 108 7.78 -6.56 -3.51
N ILE A 109 8.99 -6.81 -2.96
CA ILE A 109 10.19 -6.03 -3.30
C ILE A 109 10.51 -6.14 -4.80
N CYS A 110 10.38 -7.32 -5.40
CA CYS A 110 10.55 -7.49 -6.84
C CYS A 110 9.56 -6.65 -7.65
N SER A 111 8.30 -6.57 -7.22
CA SER A 111 7.29 -5.74 -7.88
C SER A 111 7.63 -4.25 -7.81
N GLU A 112 8.12 -3.77 -6.67
CA GLU A 112 8.60 -2.40 -6.50
C GLU A 112 9.82 -2.09 -7.40
N VAL A 113 10.77 -3.01 -7.49
CA VAL A 113 11.91 -2.88 -8.42
C VAL A 113 11.42 -2.77 -9.87
N MET A 114 10.48 -3.61 -10.28
CA MET A 114 9.92 -3.55 -11.64
C MET A 114 9.14 -2.26 -11.91
N PHE A 115 8.47 -1.72 -10.90
CA PHE A 115 7.84 -0.41 -10.97
C PHE A 115 8.87 0.69 -11.29
N PHE A 116 9.99 0.73 -10.56
CA PHE A 116 11.09 1.66 -10.86
C PHE A 116 11.70 1.43 -12.23
N VAL A 117 11.92 0.18 -12.64
CA VAL A 117 12.45 -0.16 -13.98
C VAL A 117 11.56 0.43 -15.07
N ALA A 118 10.22 0.36 -14.93
CA ALA A 118 9.29 0.92 -15.90
C ALA A 118 9.45 2.44 -16.05
N PHE A 119 9.58 3.18 -14.94
CA PHE A 119 9.79 4.63 -14.97
C PHE A 119 11.17 5.02 -15.51
N PHE A 120 12.22 4.33 -15.12
CA PHE A 120 13.56 4.57 -15.67
C PHE A 120 13.60 4.26 -17.16
N TRP A 121 12.97 3.18 -17.58
CA TRP A 121 12.85 2.86 -19.00
C TRP A 121 12.15 3.98 -19.77
N ALA A 122 11.00 4.42 -19.32
CA ALA A 122 10.25 5.52 -19.95
C ALA A 122 11.08 6.80 -20.02
N PHE A 123 11.78 7.15 -18.94
CA PHE A 123 12.67 8.31 -18.90
C PHE A 123 13.82 8.20 -19.93
N PHE A 124 14.55 7.11 -19.90
CA PHE A 124 15.71 6.93 -20.80
C PHE A 124 15.26 6.79 -22.26
N HIS A 125 14.16 6.08 -22.51
CA HIS A 125 13.61 5.98 -23.85
C HIS A 125 13.26 7.36 -24.43
N SER A 126 12.61 8.20 -23.66
CA SER A 126 12.23 9.55 -24.09
C SER A 126 13.39 10.53 -24.15
N SER A 127 14.40 10.38 -23.28
CA SER A 127 15.57 11.28 -23.25
C SER A 127 16.61 10.97 -24.32
N LEU A 128 16.81 9.69 -24.67
CA LEU A 128 17.78 9.27 -25.68
C LEU A 128 17.23 9.34 -27.11
N ALA A 129 15.93 9.15 -27.27
CA ALA A 129 15.24 9.23 -28.56
C ALA A 129 13.94 10.04 -28.44
N PRO A 130 14.03 11.39 -28.31
CA PRO A 130 12.87 12.24 -28.17
C PRO A 130 11.92 12.11 -29.37
N SER A 131 10.65 11.80 -29.13
CA SER A 131 9.64 11.69 -30.19
C SER A 131 9.25 13.08 -30.75
N ILE A 132 8.67 13.09 -31.94
CA ILE A 132 8.18 14.31 -32.59
C ILE A 132 7.07 14.94 -31.74
N ASP A 133 6.25 14.13 -31.05
CA ASP A 133 5.15 14.59 -30.23
C ASP A 133 5.56 15.48 -29.06
N ILE A 134 6.77 15.26 -28.51
CA ILE A 134 7.36 16.10 -27.45
C ILE A 134 8.29 17.20 -28.00
N GLY A 135 8.28 17.41 -29.33
CA GLY A 135 9.08 18.42 -30.03
C GLY A 135 10.50 17.99 -30.39
N ALA A 136 10.81 16.69 -30.39
CA ALA A 136 12.11 16.08 -30.73
C ALA A 136 13.31 16.65 -29.94
N ILE A 137 13.07 17.20 -28.75
CA ILE A 137 14.07 17.80 -27.87
C ILE A 137 13.83 17.32 -26.44
N TRP A 138 14.92 17.04 -25.70
CA TRP A 138 14.88 16.71 -24.29
C TRP A 138 15.69 17.73 -23.46
N PRO A 139 15.19 18.25 -22.32
CA PRO A 139 13.79 18.12 -21.86
C PRO A 139 12.81 18.89 -22.77
N PRO A 140 11.51 18.49 -22.82
CA PRO A 140 10.51 19.16 -23.63
C PRO A 140 10.35 20.64 -23.27
N LYS A 141 10.01 21.46 -24.25
CA LYS A 141 9.84 22.90 -24.04
C LYS A 141 8.71 23.17 -23.03
N GLY A 142 8.99 24.02 -22.05
CA GLY A 142 8.01 24.40 -21.01
C GLY A 142 8.09 23.56 -19.72
N ILE A 143 8.92 22.52 -19.69
CA ILE A 143 9.20 21.75 -18.46
C ILE A 143 10.39 22.34 -17.73
N LEU A 144 10.18 22.78 -16.48
CA LEU A 144 11.25 23.21 -15.58
C LEU A 144 11.83 21.96 -14.90
N VAL A 145 13.12 21.70 -15.15
CA VAL A 145 13.83 20.59 -14.53
C VAL A 145 14.17 20.94 -13.08
N PHE A 146 13.94 20.02 -12.16
CA PHE A 146 14.34 20.20 -10.75
C PHE A 146 15.86 20.30 -10.62
N ASN A 147 16.32 21.20 -9.77
CA ASN A 147 17.72 21.24 -9.38
C ASN A 147 18.06 20.00 -8.53
N PRO A 148 18.97 19.11 -8.96
CA PRO A 148 19.28 17.86 -8.25
C PRO A 148 19.87 18.09 -6.85
N TRP A 149 20.46 19.27 -6.59
CA TRP A 149 21.08 19.63 -5.32
C TRP A 149 20.13 20.16 -4.25
N GLU A 150 18.85 20.31 -4.55
CA GLU A 150 17.83 20.78 -3.64
C GLU A 150 16.99 19.61 -3.08
N ILE A 151 15.69 19.57 -3.41
CA ILE A 151 14.76 18.55 -2.91
C ILE A 151 15.20 17.11 -3.22
N PRO A 152 15.73 16.76 -4.43
CA PRO A 152 16.16 15.40 -4.71
C PRO A 152 17.32 14.93 -3.82
N LEU A 153 18.29 15.80 -3.54
CA LEU A 153 19.38 15.49 -2.61
C LEU A 153 18.86 15.30 -1.19
N LEU A 154 17.97 16.17 -0.73
CA LEU A 154 17.36 16.07 0.60
C LEU A 154 16.62 14.72 0.78
N ASN A 155 15.86 14.29 -0.22
CA ASN A 155 15.18 12.99 -0.21
C ASN A 155 16.16 11.82 -0.08
N THR A 156 17.27 11.88 -0.83
CA THR A 156 18.30 10.85 -0.75
C THR A 156 18.97 10.80 0.62
N LEU A 157 19.28 11.95 1.20
CA LEU A 157 19.86 12.04 2.56
C LEU A 157 18.90 11.50 3.62
N ASN A 158 17.61 11.88 3.55
CA ASN A 158 16.60 11.37 4.48
C ASN A 158 16.47 9.85 4.40
N PHE A 159 16.47 9.28 3.21
CA PHE A 159 16.41 7.83 3.02
C PHE A 159 17.60 7.12 3.68
N HIS A 160 18.82 7.64 3.49
CA HIS A 160 20.02 7.07 4.12
C HIS A 160 20.02 7.18 5.65
N VAL A 161 19.54 8.29 6.19
CA VAL A 161 19.45 8.49 7.65
C VAL A 161 18.46 7.49 8.26
N VAL A 162 17.26 7.37 7.69
CA VAL A 162 16.23 6.43 8.19
C VAL A 162 16.70 4.98 8.08
N ALA A 163 17.34 4.60 6.96
CA ALA A 163 17.87 3.25 6.78
C ALA A 163 18.97 2.91 7.80
N ASN A 164 19.83 3.88 8.14
CA ASN A 164 20.86 3.68 9.15
C ASN A 164 20.28 3.58 10.57
N LEU A 165 19.31 4.41 10.95
CA LEU A 165 18.66 4.33 12.26
C LEU A 165 18.01 2.96 12.48
N ARG A 166 17.29 2.43 11.49
CA ARG A 166 16.68 1.10 11.56
C ARG A 166 17.72 -0.03 11.75
N LYS A 167 18.90 0.13 11.16
CA LYS A 167 20.00 -0.83 11.33
C LYS A 167 20.57 -0.85 12.76
N TYR A 168 20.57 0.28 13.44
CA TYR A 168 20.96 0.36 14.85
C TYR A 168 19.95 -0.28 15.78
N GLU A 169 18.65 -0.07 15.56
CA GLU A 169 17.58 -0.71 16.35
C GLU A 169 17.61 -2.23 16.22
N MET A 170 17.78 -2.78 15.02
CA MET A 170 17.88 -4.22 14.81
C MET A 170 19.10 -4.84 15.51
N LYS A 171 20.22 -4.13 15.62
CA LYS A 171 21.40 -4.62 16.34
C LYS A 171 21.18 -4.69 17.86
N GLN A 172 20.41 -3.78 18.44
CA GLN A 172 20.11 -3.79 19.87
C GLN A 172 19.15 -4.91 20.25
N ASN A 173 18.20 -5.27 19.37
CA ASN A 173 17.23 -6.36 19.63
C ASN A 173 17.79 -7.77 19.42
N ILE A 174 19.01 -7.92 18.89
CA ILE A 174 19.70 -9.23 18.74
C ILE A 174 20.58 -9.55 19.95
N CYS A 175 20.81 -8.58 20.83
CA CYS A 175 21.65 -8.73 22.03
C CYS A 175 20.83 -8.96 23.32
N ILE A 176 19.54 -9.26 23.24
CA ILE A 176 18.68 -9.76 24.31
C ILE A 176 18.18 -11.13 23.91
#